data_0352faae36ea10c5c3af542fcc48eb0b
#
_entry.id   0352faae36ea10c5c3af542fcc48eb0b
#
_cell.length_a   1.000
_cell.length_b   1.000
_cell.length_c   1.000
_cell.angle_alpha   90.00
_cell.angle_beta   90.00
_cell.angle_gamma   90.00
#
_symmetry.space_group_name_H-M   'P 1'
#
loop_
_entity.id
_entity.type
_entity.pdbx_description
1 polymer ?
#
loop_
_entity_poly.entity_id
_entity_poly.type
_entity_poly.pdbx_seq_one_letter_code
_entity_poly.pdbx_strand_id
1 'polypeptide(L)'
;MKSLKIIPVFTIVIAMTLSAAAQKDKSKRPSPPVQVSKSVNGTTVTIDYSQPSKRGREIFGGLEKYGKVWRTGANETSWIQVSKDVKVEGKKLPAGKYGLFTIPEKEEWTIIFNKKWDGWGAYEYSKEDDVLRVTVPSNSTDEIVERFTIDIADSGEVSMAWDQTQVSFSLK
;
A
#
# COMPACT_ATOMS: atom_id res chain seq x y z
N MET A 1 -26.68 0.08 -76.63
CA MET A 1 -25.54 0.62 -75.88
C MET A 1 -25.97 0.79 -74.40
N LYS A 2 -25.57 -0.10 -73.49
CA LYS A 2 -25.92 -0.04 -72.06
C LYS A 2 -24.77 0.64 -71.30
N SER A 3 -25.05 1.80 -70.76
CA SER A 3 -24.09 2.59 -69.95
C SER A 3 -23.88 1.96 -68.63
N LEU A 4 -22.63 1.52 -68.29
CA LEU A 4 -22.22 0.95 -67.05
C LEU A 4 -21.89 2.10 -66.11
N LYS A 5 -22.72 2.31 -65.07
CA LYS A 5 -22.43 3.28 -64.00
C LYS A 5 -21.47 2.70 -63.00
N ILE A 6 -20.27 3.23 -62.97
CA ILE A 6 -19.26 2.89 -61.96
C ILE A 6 -19.56 3.69 -60.68
N ILE A 7 -19.87 3.00 -59.58
CA ILE A 7 -20.03 3.60 -58.23
C ILE A 7 -18.67 3.57 -57.52
N PRO A 8 -18.10 4.70 -57.11
CA PRO A 8 -16.87 4.67 -56.36
C PRO A 8 -17.14 4.17 -54.93
N VAL A 9 -16.50 3.08 -54.57
CA VAL A 9 -16.45 2.60 -53.18
C VAL A 9 -15.49 3.47 -52.43
N PHE A 10 -16.01 4.33 -51.56
CA PHE A 10 -15.20 5.10 -50.58
C PHE A 10 -14.82 4.19 -49.45
N THR A 11 -13.58 3.71 -49.43
CA THR A 11 -13.02 2.95 -48.28
C THR A 11 -12.69 3.95 -47.20
N ILE A 12 -13.54 4.01 -46.14
CA ILE A 12 -13.26 4.78 -44.93
C ILE A 12 -12.25 3.99 -44.13
N VAL A 13 -10.98 4.42 -44.14
CA VAL A 13 -9.95 3.95 -43.23
C VAL A 13 -10.17 4.63 -41.87
N ILE A 14 -10.80 3.92 -40.94
CA ILE A 14 -10.89 4.36 -39.54
C ILE A 14 -9.52 4.13 -38.95
N ALA A 15 -8.72 5.18 -38.86
CA ALA A 15 -7.50 5.19 -38.06
C ALA A 15 -7.89 5.13 -36.57
N MET A 16 -7.87 3.95 -35.98
CA MET A 16 -7.89 3.79 -34.51
C MET A 16 -6.61 4.36 -33.95
N THR A 17 -6.64 5.61 -33.48
CA THR A 17 -5.60 6.18 -32.64
C THR A 17 -5.67 5.47 -31.29
N LEU A 18 -4.83 4.46 -31.07
CA LEU A 18 -4.54 3.96 -29.74
C LEU A 18 -3.87 5.11 -28.98
N SER A 19 -4.65 5.80 -28.17
CA SER A 19 -4.10 6.66 -27.11
C SER A 19 -3.46 5.73 -26.07
N ALA A 20 -2.20 5.35 -26.30
CA ALA A 20 -1.34 4.85 -25.24
C ALA A 20 -1.14 6.02 -24.27
N ALA A 21 -2.02 6.15 -23.28
CA ALA A 21 -1.76 6.98 -22.12
C ALA A 21 -0.45 6.44 -21.55
N ALA A 22 0.64 7.19 -21.73
CA ALA A 22 1.96 6.85 -21.20
C ALA A 22 1.79 6.74 -19.68
N GLN A 23 1.68 5.53 -19.17
CA GLN A 23 1.57 5.26 -17.75
C GLN A 23 2.88 5.73 -17.13
N LYS A 24 2.80 6.90 -16.46
CA LYS A 24 3.95 7.57 -15.91
C LYS A 24 4.71 6.60 -15.03
N ASP A 25 5.96 6.31 -15.36
CA ASP A 25 6.80 5.32 -14.69
C ASP A 25 6.87 5.61 -13.17
N LYS A 26 6.16 4.81 -12.39
CA LYS A 26 6.03 4.99 -10.94
C LYS A 26 7.37 4.78 -10.20
N SER A 27 8.30 4.03 -10.81
CA SER A 27 9.63 3.78 -10.21
C SER A 27 10.48 5.05 -10.06
N LYS A 28 10.19 6.07 -10.89
CA LYS A 28 10.88 7.37 -10.87
C LYS A 28 10.27 8.39 -9.90
N ARG A 29 9.26 8.01 -9.15
CA ARG A 29 8.65 8.90 -8.14
C ARG A 29 9.62 9.14 -6.98
N PRO A 30 9.53 10.30 -6.30
CA PRO A 30 10.29 10.57 -5.07
C PRO A 30 10.05 9.53 -3.96
N SER A 31 8.89 8.88 -3.98
CA SER A 31 8.50 7.74 -3.14
C SER A 31 8.10 6.60 -4.07
N PRO A 32 9.06 5.77 -4.52
CA PRO A 32 8.77 4.68 -5.46
C PRO A 32 7.92 3.59 -4.81
N PRO A 33 7.12 2.86 -5.59
CA PRO A 33 6.40 1.69 -5.08
C PRO A 33 7.37 0.55 -4.78
N VAL A 34 7.07 -0.18 -3.72
CA VAL A 34 7.77 -1.39 -3.28
C VAL A 34 6.73 -2.45 -2.94
N GLN A 35 7.01 -3.69 -3.34
CA GLN A 35 6.20 -4.83 -2.95
C GLN A 35 7.10 -5.86 -2.24
N VAL A 36 6.69 -6.28 -1.06
CA VAL A 36 7.29 -7.39 -0.33
C VAL A 36 6.31 -8.55 -0.28
N SER A 37 6.79 -9.77 -0.49
CA SER A 37 5.93 -10.96 -0.45
C SER A 37 6.69 -12.12 0.16
N LYS A 38 6.03 -12.87 1.06
CA LYS A 38 6.62 -14.00 1.75
C LYS A 38 5.58 -15.08 2.04
N SER A 39 6.04 -16.33 2.05
CA SER A 39 5.24 -17.46 2.53
C SER A 39 5.54 -17.68 4.02
N VAL A 40 4.52 -17.50 4.85
CA VAL A 40 4.58 -17.69 6.30
C VAL A 40 3.64 -18.82 6.66
N ASN A 41 4.14 -19.93 7.17
CA ASN A 41 3.34 -21.12 7.55
C ASN A 41 2.36 -21.58 6.45
N GLY A 42 2.78 -21.51 5.18
CA GLY A 42 1.96 -21.89 4.02
C GLY A 42 0.89 -20.86 3.63
N THR A 43 0.93 -19.67 4.21
CA THR A 43 0.12 -18.51 3.81
C THR A 43 1.00 -17.50 3.07
N THR A 44 0.62 -17.11 1.86
CA THR A 44 1.31 -16.01 1.17
C THR A 44 0.82 -14.69 1.74
N VAL A 45 1.76 -13.89 2.21
CA VAL A 45 1.55 -12.51 2.68
C VAL A 45 2.23 -11.58 1.69
N THR A 46 1.50 -10.62 1.15
CA THR A 46 2.02 -9.62 0.21
C THR A 46 1.64 -8.23 0.71
N ILE A 47 2.61 -7.33 0.76
CA ILE A 47 2.40 -5.92 1.13
C ILE A 47 2.94 -5.05 0.00
N ASP A 48 2.14 -4.10 -0.44
CA ASP A 48 2.49 -3.12 -1.46
C ASP A 48 2.35 -1.72 -0.85
N TYR A 49 3.38 -0.91 -1.00
CA TYR A 49 3.42 0.44 -0.43
C TYR A 49 4.35 1.33 -1.24
N SER A 50 4.22 2.64 -1.10
CA SER A 50 5.23 3.57 -1.61
C SER A 50 6.18 3.97 -0.49
N GLN A 51 7.48 4.01 -0.78
CA GLN A 51 8.58 4.17 0.16
C GLN A 51 9.05 5.62 0.24
N PRO A 52 8.53 6.48 1.15
CA PRO A 52 9.01 7.84 1.32
C PRO A 52 10.36 7.89 2.04
N SER A 53 11.15 8.92 1.75
CA SER A 53 12.41 9.23 2.43
C SER A 53 12.22 10.34 3.46
N LYS A 54 12.97 10.30 4.55
CA LYS A 54 12.97 11.28 5.64
C LYS A 54 13.43 12.67 5.17
N ARG A 55 14.53 12.74 4.45
CA ARG A 55 15.11 13.99 3.91
C ARG A 55 15.26 15.09 4.96
N GLY A 56 15.81 14.76 6.12
CA GLY A 56 16.05 15.69 7.21
C GLY A 56 14.81 16.19 7.94
N ARG A 57 13.60 15.69 7.64
CA ARG A 57 12.36 16.11 8.29
C ARG A 57 12.15 15.33 9.59
N GLU A 58 11.45 15.95 10.53
CA GLU A 58 10.80 15.22 11.62
C GLU A 58 9.62 14.43 11.06
N ILE A 59 9.60 13.12 11.30
CA ILE A 59 8.58 12.24 10.72
C ILE A 59 7.35 12.17 11.62
N PHE A 60 7.42 11.43 12.73
CA PHE A 60 6.25 11.23 13.58
C PHE A 60 6.11 12.38 14.57
N GLY A 61 4.92 13.01 14.57
CA GLY A 61 4.66 14.28 15.26
C GLY A 61 4.88 15.50 14.33
N GLY A 62 5.78 15.36 13.37
CA GLY A 62 6.06 16.37 12.33
C GLY A 62 5.24 16.16 11.06
N LEU A 63 5.76 15.39 10.12
CA LEU A 63 5.13 15.07 8.83
C LEU A 63 3.85 14.23 9.01
N GLU A 64 3.97 13.14 9.74
CA GLU A 64 2.86 12.25 10.09
C GLU A 64 2.45 12.57 11.53
N LYS A 65 1.25 13.13 11.69
CA LYS A 65 0.77 13.61 13.00
C LYS A 65 0.34 12.45 13.89
N TYR A 66 0.70 12.51 15.17
CA TYR A 66 0.17 11.61 16.17
C TYR A 66 -1.36 11.67 16.24
N GLY A 67 -2.01 10.53 16.49
CA GLY A 67 -3.47 10.40 16.57
C GLY A 67 -4.20 10.52 15.24
N LYS A 68 -3.48 10.61 14.12
CA LYS A 68 -4.10 10.71 12.78
C LYS A 68 -3.89 9.43 11.98
N VAL A 69 -4.91 9.08 11.21
CA VAL A 69 -4.81 7.94 10.29
C VAL A 69 -3.82 8.28 9.19
N TRP A 70 -2.83 7.41 9.04
CA TRP A 70 -1.81 7.44 8.00
C TRP A 70 -1.96 6.22 7.09
N ARG A 71 -1.80 6.41 5.77
CA ARG A 71 -1.85 5.34 4.76
C ARG A 71 -0.65 4.39 4.79
N THR A 72 0.21 4.48 5.81
CA THR A 72 1.38 3.61 6.02
C THR A 72 2.32 3.59 4.81
N GLY A 73 2.70 4.78 4.35
CA GLY A 73 3.52 4.99 3.16
C GLY A 73 3.25 6.34 2.49
N ALA A 74 3.36 6.38 1.16
CA ALA A 74 3.12 7.58 0.35
C ALA A 74 2.28 7.24 -0.89
N ASN A 75 1.79 8.28 -1.59
CA ASN A 75 0.99 8.18 -2.82
C ASN A 75 -0.32 7.40 -2.62
N GLU A 76 -0.46 6.23 -3.29
CA GLU A 76 -1.60 5.33 -3.16
C GLU A 76 -1.70 4.75 -1.75
N THR A 77 -2.88 4.28 -1.38
CA THR A 77 -3.09 3.53 -0.13
C THR A 77 -2.23 2.28 -0.12
N SER A 78 -1.42 2.09 0.93
CA SER A 78 -0.70 0.84 1.15
C SER A 78 -1.69 -0.29 1.43
N TRP A 79 -1.38 -1.50 0.96
CA TRP A 79 -2.25 -2.64 1.19
C TRP A 79 -1.48 -3.89 1.57
N ILE A 80 -2.17 -4.78 2.29
CA ILE A 80 -1.72 -6.11 2.64
C ILE A 80 -2.71 -7.15 2.13
N GLN A 81 -2.20 -8.25 1.58
CA GLN A 81 -3.00 -9.40 1.17
C GLN A 81 -2.52 -10.65 1.87
N VAL A 82 -3.45 -11.43 2.39
CA VAL A 82 -3.20 -12.75 2.99
C VAL A 82 -4.00 -13.81 2.24
N SER A 83 -3.33 -14.89 1.80
CA SER A 83 -3.94 -15.93 0.96
C SER A 83 -4.83 -16.90 1.73
N LYS A 84 -4.75 -16.91 3.06
CA LYS A 84 -5.56 -17.72 3.98
C LYS A 84 -5.92 -16.89 5.20
N ASP A 85 -6.90 -17.36 5.99
CA ASP A 85 -7.21 -16.81 7.30
C ASP A 85 -5.95 -16.87 8.18
N VAL A 86 -5.66 -15.76 8.86
CA VAL A 86 -4.53 -15.62 9.78
C VAL A 86 -4.97 -15.04 11.11
N LYS A 87 -4.10 -15.07 12.10
CA LYS A 87 -4.24 -14.28 13.33
C LYS A 87 -3.21 -13.16 13.33
N VAL A 88 -3.66 -11.94 13.51
CA VAL A 88 -2.83 -10.75 13.72
C VAL A 88 -2.90 -10.40 15.19
N GLU A 89 -1.78 -10.44 15.91
CA GLU A 89 -1.75 -10.24 17.36
C GLU A 89 -2.82 -11.09 18.08
N GLY A 90 -2.98 -12.36 17.63
CA GLY A 90 -3.94 -13.31 18.19
C GLY A 90 -5.39 -13.10 17.72
N LYS A 91 -5.74 -12.02 17.03
CA LYS A 91 -7.09 -11.74 16.53
C LYS A 91 -7.26 -12.20 15.08
N LYS A 92 -8.39 -12.79 14.75
CA LYS A 92 -8.66 -13.35 13.42
C LYS A 92 -8.74 -12.25 12.36
N LEU A 93 -8.01 -12.46 11.24
CA LEU A 93 -8.13 -11.73 9.99
C LEU A 93 -8.43 -12.74 8.87
N PRO A 94 -9.59 -12.67 8.20
CA PRO A 94 -9.92 -13.56 7.08
C PRO A 94 -8.94 -13.41 5.92
N ALA A 95 -8.87 -14.43 5.06
CA ALA A 95 -8.18 -14.33 3.78
C ALA A 95 -8.76 -13.15 2.97
N GLY A 96 -7.86 -12.34 2.37
CA GLY A 96 -8.32 -11.18 1.63
C GLY A 96 -7.23 -10.14 1.40
N LYS A 97 -7.63 -9.04 0.79
CA LYS A 97 -6.81 -7.85 0.54
C LYS A 97 -7.40 -6.67 1.29
N TYR A 98 -6.55 -5.95 2.00
CA TYR A 98 -6.94 -4.89 2.93
C TYR A 98 -6.05 -3.65 2.75
N GLY A 99 -6.63 -2.47 2.83
CA GLY A 99 -5.88 -1.25 3.05
C GLY A 99 -5.15 -1.33 4.39
N LEU A 100 -3.86 -1.07 4.36
CA LEU A 100 -3.02 -1.03 5.56
C LEU A 100 -2.89 0.41 6.01
N PHE A 101 -3.61 0.77 7.07
CA PHE A 101 -3.52 2.08 7.69
C PHE A 101 -2.92 1.95 9.09
N THR A 102 -2.34 3.03 9.57
CA THR A 102 -1.85 3.10 10.94
C THR A 102 -2.23 4.42 11.59
N ILE A 103 -2.31 4.42 12.91
CA ILE A 103 -2.40 5.64 13.71
C ILE A 103 -1.14 5.66 14.59
N PRO A 104 -0.13 6.46 14.22
CA PRO A 104 1.07 6.64 15.04
C PRO A 104 0.75 7.34 16.35
N GLU A 105 1.34 6.86 17.43
CA GLU A 105 1.45 7.53 18.73
C GLU A 105 2.88 7.35 19.25
N LYS A 106 3.24 8.01 20.34
CA LYS A 106 4.61 7.95 20.88
C LYS A 106 4.97 6.58 21.42
N GLU A 107 4.05 5.98 22.18
CA GLU A 107 4.29 4.75 22.93
C GLU A 107 3.78 3.51 22.19
N GLU A 108 2.75 3.68 21.38
CA GLU A 108 2.08 2.58 20.68
C GLU A 108 1.45 3.03 19.37
N TRP A 109 1.26 2.10 18.43
CA TRP A 109 0.56 2.36 17.20
C TRP A 109 -0.68 1.48 17.06
N THR A 110 -1.73 2.03 16.48
CA THR A 110 -2.85 1.21 15.99
C THR A 110 -2.58 0.81 14.55
N ILE A 111 -2.55 -0.50 14.29
CA ILE A 111 -2.48 -1.08 12.94
C ILE A 111 -3.90 -1.43 12.52
N ILE A 112 -4.29 -1.02 11.30
CA ILE A 112 -5.66 -1.10 10.80
C ILE A 112 -5.68 -1.86 9.47
N PHE A 113 -6.55 -2.85 9.37
CA PHE A 113 -6.87 -3.60 8.16
C PHE A 113 -8.27 -3.17 7.71
N ASN A 114 -8.35 -2.45 6.58
CA ASN A 114 -9.56 -1.80 6.12
C ASN A 114 -10.01 -2.36 4.77
N LYS A 115 -11.30 -2.36 4.48
CA LYS A 115 -11.84 -2.84 3.19
C LYS A 115 -11.41 -1.96 2.01
N LYS A 116 -11.13 -0.68 2.24
CA LYS A 116 -10.67 0.27 1.22
C LYS A 116 -9.16 0.17 1.03
N TRP A 117 -8.73 -0.50 -0.03
CA TRP A 117 -7.31 -0.74 -0.31
C TRP A 117 -6.81 -0.09 -1.61
N ASP A 118 -7.70 0.41 -2.48
CA ASP A 118 -7.42 0.89 -3.84
C ASP A 118 -7.51 2.42 -3.98
N GLY A 119 -7.50 3.15 -2.85
CA GLY A 119 -7.61 4.61 -2.82
C GLY A 119 -6.28 5.35 -2.99
N TRP A 120 -6.37 6.67 -2.91
CA TRP A 120 -5.23 7.58 -2.85
C TRP A 120 -5.09 8.15 -1.44
N GLY A 121 -3.92 7.98 -0.83
CA GLY A 121 -3.70 8.48 0.53
C GLY A 121 -4.59 7.78 1.56
N ALA A 122 -5.13 8.54 2.49
CA ALA A 122 -6.14 8.11 3.45
C ALA A 122 -7.47 8.87 3.28
N TYR A 123 -7.70 9.46 2.10
CA TYR A 123 -8.87 10.34 1.87
C TYR A 123 -10.20 9.58 1.90
N GLU A 124 -10.19 8.32 1.45
CA GLU A 124 -11.39 7.46 1.43
C GLU A 124 -11.47 6.54 2.64
N TYR A 125 -10.57 6.71 3.61
CA TYR A 125 -10.62 5.92 4.83
C TYR A 125 -11.91 6.20 5.60
N SER A 126 -12.61 5.13 5.98
CA SER A 126 -13.73 5.15 6.91
C SER A 126 -13.53 4.09 7.99
N LYS A 127 -13.79 4.45 9.23
CA LYS A 127 -13.67 3.54 10.38
C LYS A 127 -14.68 2.39 10.31
N GLU A 128 -15.82 2.60 9.67
CA GLU A 128 -16.88 1.61 9.45
C GLU A 128 -16.42 0.47 8.53
N ASP A 129 -15.39 0.72 7.71
CA ASP A 129 -14.80 -0.29 6.82
C ASP A 129 -13.62 -1.04 7.47
N ASP A 130 -13.31 -0.77 8.74
CA ASP A 130 -12.26 -1.52 9.44
C ASP A 130 -12.70 -2.96 9.70
N VAL A 131 -11.86 -3.88 9.25
CA VAL A 131 -12.04 -5.32 9.49
C VAL A 131 -11.37 -5.73 10.78
N LEU A 132 -10.20 -5.14 11.05
CA LEU A 132 -9.43 -5.42 12.24
C LEU A 132 -8.60 -4.22 12.66
N ARG A 133 -8.50 -4.02 13.97
CA ARG A 133 -7.52 -3.12 14.61
C ARG A 133 -6.74 -3.86 15.68
N VAL A 134 -5.44 -3.67 15.70
CA VAL A 134 -4.54 -4.14 16.75
C VAL A 134 -3.65 -2.99 17.20
N THR A 135 -3.28 -3.00 18.48
CA THR A 135 -2.35 -2.05 19.06
C THR A 135 -1.03 -2.75 19.32
N VAL A 136 0.06 -2.11 18.94
CA VAL A 136 1.42 -2.64 19.10
C VAL A 136 2.33 -1.56 19.68
N PRO A 137 3.36 -1.93 20.47
CA PRO A 137 4.30 -0.95 21.02
C PRO A 137 5.12 -0.29 19.92
N SER A 138 5.48 0.97 20.16
CA SER A 138 6.43 1.72 19.35
C SER A 138 7.82 1.62 20.01
N ASN A 139 8.81 1.24 19.22
CA ASN A 139 10.19 1.09 19.68
C ASN A 139 11.09 2.08 18.95
N SER A 140 12.17 2.51 19.62
CA SER A 140 13.22 3.29 18.98
C SER A 140 14.21 2.35 18.29
N THR A 141 14.75 2.80 17.13
CA THR A 141 15.89 2.17 16.47
C THR A 141 17.18 2.89 16.86
N ASP A 142 18.32 2.16 16.92
CA ASP A 142 19.62 2.75 17.21
C ASP A 142 20.10 3.67 16.07
N GLU A 143 19.74 3.33 14.82
CA GLU A 143 20.09 4.08 13.65
C GLU A 143 18.86 4.72 12.98
N ILE A 144 19.12 5.83 12.25
CA ILE A 144 18.08 6.50 11.45
C ILE A 144 17.77 5.67 10.21
N VAL A 145 16.53 5.24 10.08
CA VAL A 145 16.01 4.60 8.87
C VAL A 145 15.54 5.70 7.91
N GLU A 146 16.37 6.04 6.93
CA GLU A 146 16.12 7.14 5.99
C GLU A 146 14.87 6.92 5.13
N ARG A 147 14.62 5.67 4.70
CA ARG A 147 13.44 5.31 3.89
C ARG A 147 12.48 4.46 4.69
N PHE A 148 11.21 4.81 4.67
CA PHE A 148 10.18 3.96 5.24
C PHE A 148 10.26 2.55 4.65
N THR A 149 10.42 1.55 5.49
CA THR A 149 10.63 0.16 5.07
C THR A 149 9.65 -0.74 5.80
N ILE A 150 9.02 -1.65 5.06
CA ILE A 150 8.23 -2.75 5.61
C ILE A 150 8.95 -4.05 5.25
N ASP A 151 9.09 -4.95 6.22
CA ASP A 151 9.66 -6.29 6.02
C ASP A 151 8.77 -7.37 6.64
N ILE A 152 8.90 -8.60 6.15
CA ILE A 152 8.18 -9.77 6.63
C ILE A 152 9.21 -10.84 6.99
N ALA A 153 9.36 -11.16 8.26
CA ALA A 153 10.25 -12.22 8.73
C ALA A 153 9.66 -13.62 8.50
N ASP A 154 10.52 -14.66 8.49
CA ASP A 154 10.07 -16.07 8.38
C ASP A 154 9.17 -16.49 9.55
N SER A 155 9.31 -15.85 10.70
CA SER A 155 8.46 -16.04 11.88
C SER A 155 7.01 -15.56 11.68
N GLY A 156 6.75 -14.76 10.62
CA GLY A 156 5.50 -14.06 10.40
C GLY A 156 5.42 -12.70 11.09
N GLU A 157 6.52 -12.20 11.63
CA GLU A 157 6.59 -10.82 12.10
C GLU A 157 6.65 -9.88 10.91
N VAL A 158 5.77 -8.88 10.89
CA VAL A 158 5.79 -7.76 9.95
C VAL A 158 6.31 -6.55 10.69
N SER A 159 7.44 -6.02 10.27
CA SER A 159 8.05 -4.82 10.84
C SER A 159 7.92 -3.63 9.90
N MET A 160 7.75 -2.45 10.48
CA MET A 160 7.69 -1.16 9.79
C MET A 160 8.66 -0.20 10.49
N ALA A 161 9.61 0.35 9.74
CA ALA A 161 10.61 1.25 10.29
C ALA A 161 10.75 2.54 9.47
N TRP A 162 10.83 3.67 10.13
CA TRP A 162 11.14 4.97 9.54
C TRP A 162 11.67 5.93 10.60
N ASP A 163 12.68 6.74 10.23
CA ASP A 163 13.41 7.59 11.16
C ASP A 163 14.03 6.74 12.29
N GLN A 164 13.81 7.08 13.54
CA GLN A 164 14.21 6.31 14.71
C GLN A 164 13.03 5.56 15.35
N THR A 165 12.04 5.17 14.55
CA THR A 165 10.83 4.49 15.03
C THR A 165 10.63 3.19 14.30
N GLN A 166 10.37 2.12 15.06
CA GLN A 166 9.99 0.81 14.54
C GLN A 166 8.78 0.28 15.31
N VAL A 167 7.83 -0.26 14.55
CA VAL A 167 6.71 -1.05 15.10
C VAL A 167 6.64 -2.39 14.40
N SER A 168 6.14 -3.41 15.08
CA SER A 168 5.93 -4.72 14.46
C SER A 168 4.66 -5.37 14.97
N PHE A 169 4.08 -6.27 14.14
CA PHE A 169 2.97 -7.13 14.51
C PHE A 169 3.19 -8.55 13.98
N SER A 170 2.64 -9.53 14.69
CA SER A 170 2.77 -10.95 14.32
C SER A 170 1.59 -11.42 13.47
N LEU A 171 1.91 -12.21 12.44
CA LEU A 171 0.98 -13.00 11.63
C LEU A 171 1.19 -14.49 11.92
N LYS A 172 0.13 -15.20 12.30
CA LYS A 172 0.16 -16.64 12.56
C LYS A 172 -1.02 -17.35 11.91
#